data_22502c032cc10b21705b62bf4b1c1a86
#
_entry.id   22502c032cc10b21705b62bf4b1c1a86
#
_cell.length_a   1.000
_cell.length_b   1.000
_cell.length_c   1.000
_cell.angle_alpha   90.00
_cell.angle_beta   90.00
_cell.angle_gamma   90.00
#
_symmetry.space_group_name_H-M   'P 1'
#
loop_
_entity.id
_entity.type
_entity.pdbx_description
1 polymer ?
#
loop_
_entity_poly.entity_id
_entity_poly.type
_entity_poly.pdbx_seq_one_letter_code
_entity_poly.pdbx_strand_id
1 'polypeptide(L)'
;MPAHHSLSPAIQNAAFLKHGIDAVFLAFDVPKERLGGAMLGMRAYGIKGMTLTSPHKENVIKYVDVVDRQALELGAVNTVVNRGGKFYGYNTDSPGFVKALKKYGIKKNAIYTVIGAGGAARALVFGIAREGVKNINIVNRTVEHAEKLKKDMEQRFSGLNLSVCKLGSNDMEKVVRSSKYLINATNITLENRTATPVPRNLLNKGMIVFDANYAPLDNRLLSDAKSKHCLTINGLELLVNQGIVAFELFTGRRFDYAETYRTMMSAAMKAYKESEKEKKK
;
A
#
# COMPACT_ATOMS: atom_id res chain seq x y z
N MET A 1 0.91 12.44 -6.24
CA MET A 1 0.01 12.00 -7.32
C MET A 1 -1.32 12.70 -7.15
N PRO A 2 -1.92 13.22 -8.20
CA PRO A 2 -3.28 13.74 -8.13
C PRO A 2 -4.25 12.63 -7.73
N ALA A 3 -5.21 12.94 -6.84
CA ALA A 3 -6.17 11.96 -6.33
C ALA A 3 -7.24 11.56 -7.36
N HIS A 4 -7.43 12.36 -8.41
CA HIS A 4 -8.44 12.10 -9.46
C HIS A 4 -8.20 10.80 -10.25
N HIS A 5 -6.97 10.26 -10.27
CA HIS A 5 -6.67 8.95 -10.87
C HIS A 5 -6.88 7.78 -9.92
N SER A 6 -7.30 8.04 -8.68
CA SER A 6 -7.50 7.00 -7.68
C SER A 6 -8.71 6.12 -7.99
N LEU A 7 -8.56 4.82 -7.84
CA LEU A 7 -9.67 3.88 -7.90
C LEU A 7 -10.45 3.75 -6.58
N SER A 8 -10.03 4.47 -5.53
CA SER A 8 -10.71 4.44 -4.23
C SER A 8 -12.20 4.85 -4.30
N PRO A 9 -12.61 5.89 -5.06
CA PRO A 9 -14.03 6.19 -5.23
C PRO A 9 -14.82 5.03 -5.83
N ALA A 10 -14.29 4.37 -6.85
CA ALA A 10 -14.97 3.25 -7.50
C ALA A 10 -15.22 2.08 -6.53
N ILE A 11 -14.19 1.68 -5.75
CA ILE A 11 -14.33 0.57 -4.81
C ILE A 11 -15.23 0.90 -3.62
N GLN A 12 -15.11 2.11 -3.04
CA GLN A 12 -15.89 2.51 -1.88
C GLN A 12 -17.37 2.69 -2.24
N ASN A 13 -17.68 3.38 -3.35
CA ASN A 13 -19.06 3.60 -3.78
C ASN A 13 -19.76 2.29 -4.17
N ALA A 14 -19.03 1.34 -4.80
CA ALA A 14 -19.56 0.01 -5.06
C ALA A 14 -19.91 -0.75 -3.78
N ALA A 15 -19.07 -0.63 -2.74
CA ALA A 15 -19.35 -1.24 -1.45
C ALA A 15 -20.49 -0.55 -0.70
N PHE A 16 -20.59 0.78 -0.72
CA PHE A 16 -21.72 1.49 -0.16
C PHE A 16 -23.04 1.05 -0.80
N LEU A 17 -23.09 1.02 -2.12
CA LEU A 17 -24.28 0.57 -2.87
C LEU A 17 -24.64 -0.89 -2.52
N LYS A 18 -23.65 -1.78 -2.52
CA LYS A 18 -23.84 -3.23 -2.25
C LYS A 18 -24.43 -3.48 -0.87
N HIS A 19 -24.00 -2.70 0.12
CA HIS A 19 -24.41 -2.90 1.52
C HIS A 19 -25.52 -1.94 1.97
N GLY A 20 -26.18 -1.24 1.04
CA GLY A 20 -27.31 -0.35 1.32
C GLY A 20 -26.93 0.84 2.21
N ILE A 21 -25.73 1.37 2.06
CA ILE A 21 -25.25 2.53 2.84
C ILE A 21 -25.42 3.80 2.01
N ASP A 22 -26.21 4.73 2.49
CA ASP A 22 -26.41 6.05 1.86
C ASP A 22 -25.18 6.93 2.14
N ALA A 23 -24.18 6.79 1.28
CA ALA A 23 -22.92 7.54 1.34
C ALA A 23 -22.26 7.61 -0.04
N VAL A 24 -21.43 8.62 -0.23
CA VAL A 24 -20.62 8.82 -1.44
C VAL A 24 -19.16 9.05 -1.06
N PHE A 25 -18.26 8.45 -1.81
CA PHE A 25 -16.81 8.66 -1.73
C PHE A 25 -16.33 9.42 -2.96
N LEU A 26 -15.67 10.56 -2.74
CA LEU A 26 -15.15 11.43 -3.78
C LEU A 26 -13.65 11.60 -3.66
N ALA A 27 -12.98 11.92 -4.77
CA ALA A 27 -11.55 12.25 -4.80
C ALA A 27 -11.35 13.76 -4.86
N PHE A 28 -10.40 14.27 -4.08
CA PHE A 28 -10.01 15.67 -4.03
C PHE A 28 -8.50 15.81 -4.15
N ASP A 29 -8.04 16.64 -5.07
CA ASP A 29 -6.64 17.01 -5.18
C ASP A 29 -6.35 18.15 -4.19
N VAL A 30 -5.64 17.82 -3.12
CA VAL A 30 -5.30 18.78 -2.06
C VAL A 30 -3.79 19.03 -2.10
N PRO A 31 -3.32 20.26 -2.39
CA PRO A 31 -1.92 20.63 -2.26
C PRO A 31 -1.41 20.47 -0.83
N LYS A 32 -0.10 20.19 -0.69
CA LYS A 32 0.51 19.89 0.62
C LYS A 32 0.26 21.00 1.65
N GLU A 33 0.35 22.23 1.22
CA GLU A 33 0.17 23.44 2.04
C GLU A 33 -1.31 23.68 2.44
N ARG A 34 -2.26 23.07 1.73
CA ARG A 34 -3.70 23.21 1.99
C ARG A 34 -4.30 22.08 2.84
N LEU A 35 -3.48 21.13 3.31
CA LEU A 35 -3.96 20.02 4.14
C LEU A 35 -4.72 20.50 5.38
N GLY A 36 -4.22 21.53 6.08
CA GLY A 36 -4.91 22.09 7.25
C GLY A 36 -6.31 22.60 6.93
N GLY A 37 -6.45 23.33 5.81
CA GLY A 37 -7.76 23.80 5.34
C GLY A 37 -8.70 22.65 4.98
N ALA A 38 -8.20 21.59 4.34
CA ALA A 38 -8.99 20.40 4.04
C ALA A 38 -9.50 19.70 5.32
N MET A 39 -8.66 19.61 6.36
CA MET A 39 -9.05 19.04 7.65
C MET A 39 -10.10 19.90 8.38
N LEU A 40 -9.99 21.22 8.32
CA LEU A 40 -11.02 22.13 8.83
C LEU A 40 -12.34 21.99 8.06
N GLY A 41 -12.26 21.92 6.71
CA GLY A 41 -13.42 21.66 5.85
C GLY A 41 -14.10 20.33 6.18
N MET A 42 -13.33 19.26 6.37
CA MET A 42 -13.86 17.97 6.80
C MET A 42 -14.70 18.08 8.08
N ARG A 43 -14.24 18.87 9.05
CA ARG A 43 -14.97 19.11 10.31
C ARG A 43 -16.22 19.95 10.08
N ALA A 44 -16.10 21.05 9.33
CA ALA A 44 -17.18 22.00 9.08
C ALA A 44 -18.34 21.38 8.27
N TYR A 45 -18.03 20.56 7.26
CA TYR A 45 -19.04 19.89 6.44
C TYR A 45 -19.51 18.55 7.01
N GLY A 46 -19.02 18.14 8.17
CA GLY A 46 -19.40 16.86 8.79
C GLY A 46 -19.02 15.63 7.97
N ILE A 47 -17.96 15.74 7.14
CA ILE A 47 -17.46 14.62 6.34
C ILE A 47 -17.07 13.48 7.28
N LYS A 48 -17.59 12.29 7.04
CA LYS A 48 -17.47 11.12 7.93
C LYS A 48 -16.07 10.50 7.94
N GLY A 49 -15.34 10.58 6.83
CA GLY A 49 -14.00 10.05 6.75
C GLY A 49 -13.27 10.45 5.48
N MET A 50 -11.95 10.24 5.47
CA MET A 50 -11.13 10.41 4.28
C MET A 50 -9.98 9.41 4.26
N THR A 51 -9.54 9.05 3.06
CA THR A 51 -8.25 8.37 2.86
C THR A 51 -7.24 9.36 2.28
N LEU A 52 -6.00 9.21 2.68
CA LEU A 52 -4.90 10.07 2.26
C LEU A 52 -3.81 9.27 1.57
N THR A 53 -3.20 9.86 0.55
CA THR A 53 -1.99 9.36 -0.11
C THR A 53 -0.82 10.32 0.09
N SER A 54 0.35 9.99 -0.46
CA SER A 54 1.49 10.91 -0.45
C SER A 54 1.12 12.25 -1.11
N PRO A 55 1.56 13.40 -0.54
CA PRO A 55 2.53 13.54 0.55
C PRO A 55 1.91 13.73 1.95
N HIS A 56 0.63 13.37 2.16
CA HIS A 56 -0.14 13.78 3.33
C HIS A 56 -0.06 12.84 4.54
N LYS A 57 0.32 11.56 4.34
CA LYS A 57 0.21 10.50 5.36
C LYS A 57 0.95 10.79 6.67
N GLU A 58 2.09 11.46 6.61
CA GLU A 58 2.85 11.85 7.80
C GLU A 58 2.33 13.17 8.38
N ASN A 59 2.02 14.12 7.49
CA ASN A 59 1.63 15.47 7.90
C ASN A 59 0.23 15.55 8.53
N VAL A 60 -0.67 14.61 8.22
CA VAL A 60 -2.03 14.61 8.75
C VAL A 60 -2.09 14.29 10.24
N ILE A 61 -1.07 13.64 10.79
CA ILE A 61 -1.00 13.23 12.21
C ILE A 61 -1.25 14.44 13.14
N LYS A 62 -0.73 15.61 12.82
CA LYS A 62 -0.90 16.84 13.62
C LYS A 62 -2.31 17.44 13.59
N TYR A 63 -3.19 16.92 12.75
CA TYR A 63 -4.56 17.38 12.60
C TYR A 63 -5.61 16.38 13.09
N VAL A 64 -5.17 15.21 13.60
CA VAL A 64 -6.07 14.22 14.20
C VAL A 64 -6.00 14.27 15.72
N ASP A 65 -7.15 14.03 16.36
CA ASP A 65 -7.27 14.12 17.81
C ASP A 65 -6.79 12.85 18.53
N VAL A 66 -6.90 11.71 17.84
CA VAL A 66 -6.48 10.39 18.33
C VAL A 66 -5.81 9.63 17.21
N VAL A 67 -4.61 9.13 17.42
CA VAL A 67 -3.92 8.24 16.49
C VAL A 67 -3.96 6.82 17.02
N ASP A 68 -4.42 5.89 16.19
CA ASP A 68 -4.37 4.46 16.51
C ASP A 68 -2.93 4.01 16.79
N ARG A 69 -2.77 3.07 17.72
CA ARG A 69 -1.45 2.59 18.14
C ARG A 69 -0.59 2.14 16.96
N GLN A 70 -1.14 1.37 16.02
CA GLN A 70 -0.39 0.90 14.86
C GLN A 70 0.01 2.06 13.93
N ALA A 71 -0.86 3.02 13.70
CA ALA A 71 -0.56 4.20 12.90
C ALA A 71 0.49 5.10 13.57
N LEU A 72 0.47 5.19 14.90
CA LEU A 72 1.48 5.91 15.68
C LEU A 72 2.85 5.21 15.60
N GLU A 73 2.89 3.91 15.78
CA GLU A 73 4.11 3.10 15.64
C GLU A 73 4.68 3.19 14.22
N LEU A 74 3.82 3.25 13.20
CA LEU A 74 4.24 3.42 11.82
C LEU A 74 4.70 4.85 11.49
N GLY A 75 4.20 5.84 12.22
CA GLY A 75 4.44 7.26 11.94
C GLY A 75 3.69 7.77 10.71
N ALA A 76 2.59 7.11 10.31
CA ALA A 76 1.83 7.47 9.13
C ALA A 76 0.34 7.10 9.29
N VAL A 77 -0.52 8.05 8.99
CA VAL A 77 -1.98 7.91 8.92
C VAL A 77 -2.41 8.01 7.45
N ASN A 78 -3.13 7.01 6.94
CA ASN A 78 -3.71 7.08 5.60
C ASN A 78 -5.24 7.11 5.61
N THR A 79 -5.86 6.96 6.77
CA THR A 79 -7.31 6.95 6.94
C THR A 79 -7.69 7.74 8.18
N VAL A 80 -8.59 8.72 8.02
CA VAL A 80 -9.13 9.52 9.12
C VAL A 80 -10.64 9.30 9.19
N VAL A 81 -11.15 9.07 10.40
CA VAL A 81 -12.58 8.92 10.68
C VAL A 81 -13.04 10.03 11.60
N ASN A 82 -14.13 10.69 11.23
CA ASN A 82 -14.79 11.73 12.04
C ASN A 82 -15.91 11.08 12.87
N ARG A 83 -15.77 11.12 14.18
CA ARG A 83 -16.79 10.66 15.12
C ARG A 83 -17.23 11.85 15.98
N GLY A 84 -18.34 12.46 15.62
CA GLY A 84 -18.89 13.60 16.38
C GLY A 84 -17.94 14.81 16.44
N GLY A 85 -17.22 15.10 15.36
CA GLY A 85 -16.23 16.19 15.31
C GLY A 85 -14.83 15.83 15.81
N LYS A 86 -14.65 14.65 16.43
CA LYS A 86 -13.34 14.14 16.84
C LYS A 86 -12.73 13.25 15.75
N PHE A 87 -11.49 13.52 15.38
CA PHE A 87 -10.78 12.83 14.31
C PHE A 87 -9.91 11.71 14.85
N TYR A 88 -10.09 10.51 14.30
CA TYR A 88 -9.33 9.30 14.60
C TYR A 88 -8.50 8.90 13.39
N GLY A 89 -7.18 8.84 13.54
CA GLY A 89 -6.24 8.49 12.49
C GLY A 89 -5.81 7.03 12.55
N TYR A 90 -5.87 6.34 11.39
CA TYR A 90 -5.51 4.93 11.23
C TYR A 90 -4.54 4.75 10.06
N ASN A 91 -3.88 3.58 10.01
CA ASN A 91 -3.16 3.13 8.83
C ASN A 91 -3.76 1.82 8.33
N THR A 92 -4.36 1.84 7.14
CA THR A 92 -4.98 0.67 6.50
C THR A 92 -4.07 -0.02 5.48
N ASP A 93 -2.95 0.61 5.09
CA ASP A 93 -2.01 0.03 4.11
C ASP A 93 -1.36 -1.24 4.66
N SER A 94 -0.84 -1.18 5.89
CA SER A 94 -0.16 -2.32 6.51
C SER A 94 -1.07 -3.54 6.69
N PRO A 95 -2.26 -3.46 7.33
CA PRO A 95 -3.17 -4.60 7.43
C PRO A 95 -3.72 -5.04 6.07
N GLY A 96 -3.96 -4.12 5.13
CA GLY A 96 -4.40 -4.44 3.78
C GLY A 96 -3.36 -5.26 3.01
N PHE A 97 -2.10 -4.87 3.09
CA PHE A 97 -1.00 -5.62 2.49
C PHE A 97 -0.84 -7.02 3.08
N VAL A 98 -0.84 -7.12 4.40
CA VAL A 98 -0.73 -8.42 5.09
C VAL A 98 -1.87 -9.34 4.66
N LYS A 99 -3.09 -8.81 4.54
CA LYS A 99 -4.25 -9.58 4.11
C LYS A 99 -4.12 -10.04 2.65
N ALA A 100 -3.63 -9.18 1.77
CA ALA A 100 -3.33 -9.54 0.38
C ALA A 100 -2.29 -10.65 0.30
N LEU A 101 -1.20 -10.56 1.09
CA LEU A 101 -0.12 -11.53 1.08
C LEU A 101 -0.51 -12.89 1.71
N LYS A 102 -1.38 -12.88 2.72
CA LYS A 102 -1.86 -14.11 3.40
C LYS A 102 -2.54 -15.10 2.46
N LYS A 103 -3.18 -14.64 1.38
CA LYS A 103 -3.74 -15.53 0.33
C LYS A 103 -2.68 -16.44 -0.30
N TYR A 104 -1.42 -15.99 -0.31
CA TYR A 104 -0.29 -16.68 -0.94
C TYR A 104 0.64 -17.32 0.10
N GLY A 105 0.27 -17.21 1.38
CA GLY A 105 1.01 -17.69 2.53
C GLY A 105 2.15 -16.74 2.96
N ILE A 106 2.27 -16.51 4.25
CA ILE A 106 3.40 -15.78 4.84
C ILE A 106 4.33 -16.78 5.53
N LYS A 107 5.54 -16.96 4.98
CA LYS A 107 6.55 -17.86 5.54
C LYS A 107 7.51 -17.06 6.42
N LYS A 108 7.39 -17.17 7.73
CA LYS A 108 8.15 -16.38 8.72
C LYS A 108 9.67 -16.54 8.61
N ASN A 109 10.13 -17.73 8.23
CA ASN A 109 11.57 -18.04 8.08
C ASN A 109 12.11 -17.78 6.67
N ALA A 110 11.28 -17.30 5.74
CA ALA A 110 11.74 -16.96 4.40
C ALA A 110 12.40 -15.59 4.36
N ILE A 111 13.18 -15.36 3.31
CA ILE A 111 13.80 -14.07 3.02
C ILE A 111 12.83 -13.22 2.19
N TYR A 112 12.61 -12.00 2.63
CA TYR A 112 11.83 -10.97 1.95
C TYR A 112 12.76 -9.87 1.46
N THR A 113 12.59 -9.42 0.23
CA THR A 113 13.27 -8.21 -0.28
C THR A 113 12.24 -7.18 -0.66
N VAL A 114 12.33 -6.00 -0.05
CA VAL A 114 11.48 -4.85 -0.32
C VAL A 114 12.28 -3.80 -1.08
N ILE A 115 11.82 -3.45 -2.27
CA ILE A 115 12.40 -2.39 -3.09
C ILE A 115 11.67 -1.09 -2.77
N GLY A 116 12.41 -0.12 -2.23
CA GLY A 116 11.90 1.17 -1.76
C GLY A 116 12.06 1.36 -0.25
N ALA A 117 12.09 2.61 0.18
CA ALA A 117 12.17 3.02 1.59
C ALA A 117 11.24 4.20 1.92
N GLY A 118 10.24 4.48 1.08
CA GLY A 118 9.21 5.49 1.30
C GLY A 118 8.08 5.01 2.22
N GLY A 119 7.03 5.83 2.36
CA GLY A 119 5.89 5.53 3.23
C GLY A 119 5.17 4.21 2.92
N ALA A 120 5.06 3.82 1.63
CA ALA A 120 4.53 2.50 1.26
C ALA A 120 5.45 1.38 1.77
N ALA A 121 6.75 1.42 1.43
CA ALA A 121 7.72 0.42 1.89
C ALA A 121 7.71 0.28 3.42
N ARG A 122 7.65 1.39 4.16
CA ARG A 122 7.55 1.42 5.62
C ARG A 122 6.33 0.62 6.09
N ALA A 123 5.14 0.85 5.52
CA ALA A 123 3.92 0.13 5.90
C ALA A 123 4.01 -1.37 5.59
N LEU A 124 4.64 -1.74 4.48
CA LEU A 124 4.81 -3.13 4.06
C LEU A 124 5.82 -3.87 4.95
N VAL A 125 6.99 -3.28 5.22
CA VAL A 125 8.02 -3.83 6.13
C VAL A 125 7.43 -4.00 7.53
N PHE A 126 6.76 -2.97 8.05
CA PHE A 126 6.08 -3.03 9.35
C PHE A 126 5.07 -4.19 9.41
N GLY A 127 4.24 -4.33 8.38
CA GLY A 127 3.23 -5.38 8.30
C GLY A 127 3.82 -6.79 8.37
N ILE A 128 4.85 -7.09 7.57
CA ILE A 128 5.47 -8.42 7.58
C ILE A 128 6.29 -8.69 8.83
N ALA A 129 6.96 -7.68 9.39
CA ALA A 129 7.67 -7.80 10.67
C ALA A 129 6.70 -8.13 11.82
N ARG A 130 5.52 -7.49 11.84
CA ARG A 130 4.46 -7.77 12.83
C ARG A 130 3.88 -9.19 12.71
N GLU A 131 3.87 -9.77 11.51
CA GLU A 131 3.50 -11.18 11.29
C GLU A 131 4.59 -12.17 11.72
N GLY A 132 5.74 -11.67 12.21
CA GLY A 132 6.86 -12.47 12.72
C GLY A 132 7.89 -12.85 11.67
N VAL A 133 7.90 -12.21 10.51
CA VAL A 133 9.00 -12.35 9.54
C VAL A 133 10.23 -11.67 10.10
N LYS A 134 11.37 -12.38 10.08
CA LYS A 134 12.62 -11.90 10.69
C LYS A 134 13.66 -11.45 9.68
N ASN A 135 13.68 -12.02 8.48
CA ASN A 135 14.73 -11.78 7.47
C ASN A 135 14.19 -10.89 6.35
N ILE A 136 14.53 -9.62 6.37
CA ILE A 136 14.05 -8.63 5.39
C ILE A 136 15.23 -7.83 4.85
N ASN A 137 15.36 -7.78 3.53
CA ASN A 137 16.30 -6.90 2.85
C ASN A 137 15.54 -5.65 2.34
N ILE A 138 16.11 -4.48 2.53
CA ILE A 138 15.59 -3.21 2.01
C ILE A 138 16.55 -2.73 0.93
N VAL A 139 16.03 -2.61 -0.28
CA VAL A 139 16.80 -2.12 -1.43
C VAL A 139 16.28 -0.75 -1.81
N ASN A 140 17.15 0.28 -1.81
CA ASN A 140 16.73 1.63 -2.17
C ASN A 140 17.81 2.37 -2.96
N ARG A 141 17.38 3.34 -3.79
CA ARG A 141 18.30 4.22 -4.52
C ARG A 141 19.15 5.06 -3.57
N THR A 142 18.52 5.66 -2.57
CA THR A 142 19.13 6.46 -1.50
C THR A 142 19.29 5.59 -0.27
N VAL A 143 20.50 5.16 0.01
CA VAL A 143 20.82 4.18 1.09
C VAL A 143 20.43 4.72 2.46
N GLU A 144 20.60 6.01 2.70
CA GLU A 144 20.30 6.70 3.95
C GLU A 144 18.81 6.57 4.35
N HIS A 145 17.90 6.61 3.38
CA HIS A 145 16.47 6.39 3.64
C HIS A 145 16.17 4.95 4.08
N ALA A 146 16.88 3.98 3.49
CA ALA A 146 16.73 2.57 3.86
C ALA A 146 17.34 2.26 5.23
N GLU A 147 18.49 2.87 5.56
CA GLU A 147 19.10 2.75 6.89
C GLU A 147 18.22 3.38 7.99
N LYS A 148 17.60 4.52 7.72
CA LYS A 148 16.62 5.11 8.63
C LYS A 148 15.44 4.17 8.86
N LEU A 149 14.88 3.60 7.79
CA LEU A 149 13.79 2.63 7.90
C LEU A 149 14.21 1.39 8.69
N LYS A 150 15.40 0.84 8.42
CA LYS A 150 15.99 -0.27 9.17
C LYS A 150 16.05 0.04 10.65
N LYS A 151 16.71 1.13 11.03
CA LYS A 151 16.86 1.54 12.42
C LYS A 151 15.52 1.66 13.15
N ASP A 152 14.53 2.31 12.50
CA ASP A 152 13.20 2.48 13.06
C ASP A 152 12.47 1.13 13.28
N MET A 153 12.66 0.15 12.38
CA MET A 153 12.02 -1.16 12.51
C MET A 153 12.73 -2.06 13.52
N GLU A 154 14.05 -2.07 13.57
CA GLU A 154 14.83 -2.86 14.53
C GLU A 154 14.60 -2.40 15.97
N GLN A 155 14.36 -1.09 16.20
CA GLN A 155 13.97 -0.57 17.50
C GLN A 155 12.60 -1.06 17.97
N ARG A 156 11.70 -1.41 17.03
CA ARG A 156 10.31 -1.81 17.32
C ARG A 156 10.11 -3.31 17.42
N PHE A 157 10.91 -4.08 16.69
CA PHE A 157 10.73 -5.51 16.55
C PHE A 157 12.00 -6.25 16.97
N SER A 158 11.97 -6.83 18.17
CA SER A 158 13.09 -7.62 18.67
C SER A 158 13.37 -8.84 17.77
N GLY A 159 14.65 -9.06 17.48
CA GLY A 159 15.11 -10.18 16.66
C GLY A 159 14.79 -10.04 15.16
N LEU A 160 14.43 -8.84 14.70
CA LEU A 160 14.32 -8.53 13.27
C LEU A 160 15.74 -8.36 12.69
N ASN A 161 16.02 -9.08 11.62
CA ASN A 161 17.28 -9.02 10.87
C ASN A 161 17.04 -8.26 9.56
N LEU A 162 17.43 -7.00 9.53
CA LEU A 162 17.32 -6.14 8.38
C LEU A 162 18.68 -5.89 7.73
N SER A 163 18.78 -6.11 6.42
CA SER A 163 19.92 -5.65 5.63
C SER A 163 19.51 -4.54 4.67
N VAL A 164 20.46 -3.70 4.30
CA VAL A 164 20.26 -2.60 3.36
C VAL A 164 21.21 -2.73 2.19
N CYS A 165 20.71 -2.56 0.98
CA CYS A 165 21.49 -2.55 -0.25
C CYS A 165 21.11 -1.36 -1.13
N LYS A 166 22.09 -0.88 -1.90
CA LYS A 166 21.84 0.13 -2.93
C LYS A 166 21.18 -0.51 -4.15
N LEU A 167 20.17 0.13 -4.70
CA LEU A 167 19.54 -0.30 -5.95
C LEU A 167 20.57 -0.34 -7.09
N GLY A 168 20.65 -1.47 -7.80
CA GLY A 168 21.58 -1.70 -8.88
C GLY A 168 22.99 -2.18 -8.45
N SER A 169 23.21 -2.45 -7.16
CA SER A 169 24.49 -3.00 -6.68
C SER A 169 24.59 -4.53 -6.80
N ASN A 170 25.80 -5.06 -6.76
CA ASN A 170 26.04 -6.51 -6.72
C ASN A 170 25.41 -7.17 -5.47
N ASP A 171 25.33 -6.46 -4.35
CA ASP A 171 24.69 -6.97 -3.14
C ASP A 171 23.18 -7.06 -3.29
N MET A 172 22.55 -6.10 -4.00
CA MET A 172 21.14 -6.24 -4.40
C MET A 172 20.92 -7.54 -5.19
N GLU A 173 21.80 -7.88 -6.15
CA GLU A 173 21.64 -9.11 -6.93
C GLU A 173 21.63 -10.36 -6.04
N LYS A 174 22.55 -10.42 -5.06
CA LYS A 174 22.63 -11.54 -4.11
C LYS A 174 21.36 -11.67 -3.29
N VAL A 175 20.87 -10.57 -2.69
CA VAL A 175 19.68 -10.61 -1.83
C VAL A 175 18.40 -10.88 -2.63
N VAL A 176 18.28 -10.39 -3.86
CA VAL A 176 17.14 -10.72 -4.72
C VAL A 176 17.13 -12.20 -5.08
N ARG A 177 18.26 -12.77 -5.51
CA ARG A 177 18.36 -14.20 -5.86
C ARG A 177 18.02 -15.14 -4.70
N SER A 178 18.33 -14.76 -3.47
CA SER A 178 18.03 -15.55 -2.26
C SER A 178 16.60 -15.37 -1.75
N SER A 179 15.85 -14.43 -2.29
CA SER A 179 14.52 -14.06 -1.78
C SER A 179 13.44 -15.04 -2.20
N LYS A 180 12.56 -15.38 -1.27
CA LYS A 180 11.28 -16.04 -1.55
C LYS A 180 10.21 -15.03 -1.94
N TYR A 181 10.24 -13.83 -1.35
CA TYR A 181 9.30 -12.74 -1.59
C TYR A 181 10.06 -11.51 -2.07
N LEU A 182 9.66 -11.00 -3.22
CA LEU A 182 10.14 -9.74 -3.78
C LEU A 182 8.97 -8.75 -3.84
N ILE A 183 9.12 -7.61 -3.18
CA ILE A 183 8.06 -6.62 -3.02
C ILE A 183 8.54 -5.29 -3.59
N ASN A 184 7.91 -4.81 -4.66
CA ASN A 184 8.16 -3.46 -5.16
C ASN A 184 7.23 -2.45 -4.48
N ALA A 185 7.81 -1.51 -3.76
CA ALA A 185 7.12 -0.38 -3.13
C ALA A 185 7.63 0.98 -3.67
N THR A 186 8.19 0.99 -4.88
CA THR A 186 8.63 2.20 -5.60
C THR A 186 7.62 2.58 -6.67
N ASN A 187 7.72 3.82 -7.17
CA ASN A 187 6.92 4.30 -8.31
C ASN A 187 7.52 3.96 -9.69
N ILE A 188 8.62 3.21 -9.74
CA ILE A 188 9.34 2.94 -11.00
C ILE A 188 8.42 2.36 -12.07
N THR A 189 7.62 1.36 -11.71
CA THR A 189 6.69 0.70 -12.65
C THR A 189 5.46 1.55 -12.99
N LEU A 190 5.15 2.55 -12.17
CA LEU A 190 4.07 3.50 -12.36
C LEU A 190 4.47 4.65 -13.30
N GLU A 191 5.68 5.17 -13.11
CA GLU A 191 6.21 6.30 -13.89
C GLU A 191 6.62 5.88 -15.30
N ASN A 192 7.12 4.65 -15.45
CA ASN A 192 7.51 4.08 -16.74
C ASN A 192 7.07 2.62 -16.85
N ARG A 193 6.15 2.33 -17.77
CA ARG A 193 5.58 0.99 -18.01
C ARG A 193 6.61 -0.05 -18.42
N THR A 194 7.70 0.37 -19.06
CA THR A 194 8.79 -0.52 -19.53
C THR A 194 9.93 -0.66 -18.54
N ALA A 195 9.95 0.17 -17.49
CA ALA A 195 10.96 0.08 -16.46
C ALA A 195 10.65 -1.03 -15.45
N THR A 196 11.72 -1.59 -14.89
CA THR A 196 11.64 -2.55 -13.79
C THR A 196 12.73 -2.24 -12.77
N PRO A 197 12.44 -2.31 -11.46
CA PRO A 197 13.47 -2.13 -10.44
C PRO A 197 14.42 -3.33 -10.32
N VAL A 198 14.07 -4.48 -10.92
CA VAL A 198 14.82 -5.71 -10.82
C VAL A 198 15.01 -6.34 -12.20
N PRO A 199 16.26 -6.60 -12.64
CA PRO A 199 16.52 -7.33 -13.87
C PRO A 199 15.88 -8.72 -13.90
N ARG A 200 15.35 -9.11 -15.05
CA ARG A 200 14.64 -10.39 -15.26
C ARG A 200 15.49 -11.62 -14.87
N ASN A 201 16.81 -11.58 -15.10
CA ASN A 201 17.73 -12.68 -14.80
C ASN A 201 17.94 -12.93 -13.29
N LEU A 202 17.47 -12.03 -12.43
CA LEU A 202 17.50 -12.21 -10.97
C LEU A 202 16.25 -12.90 -10.43
N LEU A 203 15.19 -13.01 -11.24
CA LEU A 203 13.94 -13.65 -10.85
C LEU A 203 14.02 -15.16 -11.00
N ASN A 204 13.62 -15.90 -9.97
CA ASN A 204 13.71 -17.35 -9.90
C ASN A 204 12.32 -17.99 -9.80
N LYS A 205 12.17 -19.19 -10.41
CA LYS A 205 10.95 -20.00 -10.32
C LYS A 205 10.52 -20.20 -8.85
N GLY A 206 9.24 -20.02 -8.60
CA GLY A 206 8.66 -20.20 -7.26
C GLY A 206 8.82 -19.00 -6.32
N MET A 207 9.47 -17.91 -6.74
CA MET A 207 9.44 -16.63 -6.04
C MET A 207 8.02 -16.05 -6.07
N ILE A 208 7.66 -15.28 -5.05
CA ILE A 208 6.42 -14.49 -5.01
C ILE A 208 6.81 -13.04 -5.23
N VAL A 209 6.31 -12.45 -6.31
CA VAL A 209 6.61 -11.07 -6.70
C VAL A 209 5.36 -10.22 -6.53
N PHE A 210 5.43 -9.26 -5.63
CA PHE A 210 4.36 -8.31 -5.32
C PHE A 210 4.77 -6.92 -5.84
N ASP A 211 3.90 -6.30 -6.64
CA ASP A 211 4.04 -4.87 -6.97
C ASP A 211 2.93 -4.07 -6.29
N ALA A 212 3.29 -3.10 -5.45
CA ALA A 212 2.32 -2.24 -4.77
C ALA A 212 1.57 -1.30 -5.72
N ASN A 213 2.06 -1.11 -6.95
CA ASN A 213 1.39 -0.31 -7.96
C ASN A 213 0.30 -1.14 -8.67
N TYR A 214 -0.84 -0.51 -8.90
CA TYR A 214 -1.97 -1.13 -9.62
C TYR A 214 -2.15 -0.60 -11.06
N ALA A 215 -1.37 0.37 -11.47
CA ALA A 215 -1.42 0.91 -12.82
C ALA A 215 0.01 1.07 -13.37
N PRO A 216 0.34 0.38 -14.45
CA PRO A 216 -0.44 -0.65 -15.15
C PRO A 216 -0.49 -1.98 -14.40
N LEU A 217 -1.59 -2.73 -14.58
CA LEU A 217 -1.76 -4.05 -13.93
C LEU A 217 -0.70 -5.07 -14.36
N ASP A 218 -0.27 -4.97 -15.61
CA ASP A 218 0.73 -5.86 -16.22
C ASP A 218 1.96 -5.03 -16.61
N ASN A 219 2.68 -4.55 -15.60
CA ASN A 219 3.91 -3.82 -15.80
C ASN A 219 5.09 -4.75 -16.07
N ARG A 220 6.25 -4.19 -16.44
CA ARG A 220 7.44 -4.94 -16.83
C ARG A 220 7.90 -5.92 -15.72
N LEU A 221 7.89 -5.52 -14.46
CA LEU A 221 8.30 -6.38 -13.35
C LEU A 221 7.42 -7.65 -13.27
N LEU A 222 6.10 -7.48 -13.28
CA LEU A 222 5.17 -8.60 -13.18
C LEU A 222 5.17 -9.48 -14.44
N SER A 223 5.34 -8.89 -15.62
CA SER A 223 5.49 -9.62 -16.88
C SER A 223 6.77 -10.48 -16.89
N ASP A 224 7.90 -9.90 -16.49
CA ASP A 224 9.17 -10.63 -16.35
C ASP A 224 9.06 -11.75 -15.31
N ALA A 225 8.40 -11.50 -14.18
CA ALA A 225 8.15 -12.48 -13.13
C ALA A 225 7.31 -13.67 -13.62
N LYS A 226 6.21 -13.41 -14.34
CA LYS A 226 5.38 -14.46 -14.97
C LYS A 226 6.21 -15.32 -15.92
N SER A 227 7.04 -14.70 -16.76
CA SER A 227 7.90 -15.42 -17.71
C SER A 227 8.97 -16.29 -17.04
N LYS A 228 9.26 -16.04 -15.77
CA LYS A 228 10.16 -16.82 -14.90
C LYS A 228 9.42 -17.79 -13.98
N HIS A 229 8.12 -18.02 -14.23
CA HIS A 229 7.27 -18.89 -13.42
C HIS A 229 7.23 -18.48 -11.93
N CYS A 230 7.33 -17.19 -11.66
CA CYS A 230 7.04 -16.63 -10.35
C CYS A 230 5.53 -16.51 -10.16
N LEU A 231 5.09 -16.56 -8.90
CA LEU A 231 3.74 -16.17 -8.54
C LEU A 231 3.69 -14.64 -8.46
N THR A 232 2.72 -14.00 -9.12
CA THR A 232 2.65 -12.54 -9.21
C THR A 232 1.41 -11.98 -8.51
N ILE A 233 1.59 -10.88 -7.81
CA ILE A 233 0.52 -10.16 -7.11
C ILE A 233 0.60 -8.68 -7.51
N ASN A 234 -0.46 -8.13 -8.08
CA ASN A 234 -0.51 -6.71 -8.44
C ASN A 234 -1.12 -5.85 -7.32
N GLY A 235 -0.94 -4.53 -7.43
CA GLY A 235 -1.35 -3.58 -6.41
C GLY A 235 -2.86 -3.44 -6.20
N LEU A 236 -3.74 -3.99 -7.07
CA LEU A 236 -5.17 -4.03 -6.79
C LEU A 236 -5.48 -4.86 -5.55
N GLU A 237 -4.70 -5.90 -5.27
CA GLU A 237 -4.83 -6.69 -4.04
C GLU A 237 -4.61 -5.81 -2.80
N LEU A 238 -3.61 -4.93 -2.83
CA LEU A 238 -3.37 -3.96 -1.76
C LEU A 238 -4.50 -2.94 -1.68
N LEU A 239 -4.87 -2.35 -2.83
CA LEU A 239 -5.90 -1.31 -2.90
C LEU A 239 -7.23 -1.80 -2.33
N VAL A 240 -7.69 -3.00 -2.74
CA VAL A 240 -8.96 -3.55 -2.29
C VAL A 240 -8.91 -3.93 -0.81
N ASN A 241 -7.85 -4.62 -0.37
CA ASN A 241 -7.76 -5.05 1.03
C ASN A 241 -7.64 -3.88 2.01
N GLN A 242 -6.85 -2.84 1.70
CA GLN A 242 -6.81 -1.63 2.53
C GLN A 242 -8.14 -0.85 2.47
N GLY A 243 -8.81 -0.88 1.29
CA GLY A 243 -10.12 -0.27 1.08
C GLY A 243 -11.21 -0.90 1.94
N ILE A 244 -11.21 -2.24 2.11
CA ILE A 244 -12.13 -2.95 3.01
C ILE A 244 -11.91 -2.51 4.46
N VAL A 245 -10.65 -2.42 4.91
CA VAL A 245 -10.35 -1.96 6.27
C VAL A 245 -10.85 -0.52 6.47
N ALA A 246 -10.62 0.37 5.49
CA ALA A 246 -11.12 1.74 5.55
C ALA A 246 -12.65 1.81 5.55
N PHE A 247 -13.31 0.98 4.73
CA PHE A 247 -14.77 0.87 4.65
C PHE A 247 -15.40 0.49 6.00
N GLU A 248 -14.83 -0.52 6.67
CA GLU A 248 -15.27 -0.93 8.00
C GLU A 248 -15.05 0.17 9.05
N LEU A 249 -13.95 0.94 8.95
CA LEU A 249 -13.68 2.08 9.83
C LEU A 249 -14.67 3.23 9.62
N PHE A 250 -15.02 3.55 8.35
CA PHE A 250 -15.98 4.60 8.02
C PHE A 250 -17.40 4.29 8.47
N THR A 251 -17.80 3.03 8.32
CA THR A 251 -19.16 2.60 8.63
C THR A 251 -19.34 2.19 10.11
N GLY A 252 -18.23 1.89 10.80
CA GLY A 252 -18.26 1.33 12.15
C GLY A 252 -18.84 -0.09 12.22
N ARG A 253 -18.96 -0.79 11.07
CA ARG A 253 -19.59 -2.12 10.94
C ARG A 253 -18.63 -3.11 10.33
N ARG A 254 -18.81 -4.39 10.62
CA ARG A 254 -18.14 -5.52 9.95
C ARG A 254 -19.04 -6.08 8.87
N PHE A 255 -18.42 -6.53 7.78
CA PHE A 255 -19.12 -7.10 6.63
C PHE A 255 -18.52 -8.44 6.24
N ASP A 256 -19.28 -9.25 5.46
CA ASP A 256 -18.70 -10.44 4.86
C ASP A 256 -17.52 -10.05 3.96
N TYR A 257 -16.35 -10.55 4.32
CA TYR A 257 -15.13 -10.20 3.62
C TYR A 257 -15.13 -10.67 2.17
N ALA A 258 -15.60 -11.89 1.91
CA ALA A 258 -15.52 -12.46 0.56
C ALA A 258 -16.47 -11.71 -0.40
N GLU A 259 -17.64 -11.33 0.08
CA GLU A 259 -18.60 -10.54 -0.68
C GLU A 259 -18.07 -9.13 -0.96
N THR A 260 -17.61 -8.44 0.08
CA THR A 260 -17.06 -7.07 -0.05
C THR A 260 -15.82 -7.04 -0.94
N TYR A 261 -14.93 -8.03 -0.80
CA TYR A 261 -13.75 -8.18 -1.66
C TYR A 261 -14.14 -8.36 -3.14
N ARG A 262 -15.08 -9.26 -3.45
CA ARG A 262 -15.53 -9.47 -4.84
C ARG A 262 -16.15 -8.20 -5.43
N THR A 263 -16.96 -7.50 -4.64
CA THR A 263 -17.60 -6.24 -5.04
C THR A 263 -16.56 -5.17 -5.36
N MET A 264 -15.64 -4.91 -4.43
CA MET A 264 -14.59 -3.90 -4.62
C MET A 264 -13.61 -4.26 -5.73
N MET A 265 -13.20 -5.53 -5.85
CA MET A 265 -12.29 -5.98 -6.90
C MET A 265 -12.93 -5.84 -8.30
N SER A 266 -14.19 -6.20 -8.44
CA SER A 266 -14.94 -6.02 -9.70
C SER A 266 -15.02 -4.55 -10.08
N ALA A 267 -15.34 -3.68 -9.14
CA ALA A 267 -15.40 -2.24 -9.36
C ALA A 267 -14.02 -1.65 -9.73
N ALA A 268 -12.95 -2.06 -9.05
CA ALA A 268 -11.59 -1.65 -9.37
C ALA A 268 -11.18 -2.05 -10.79
N MET A 269 -11.45 -3.29 -11.17
CA MET A 269 -11.13 -3.80 -12.52
C MET A 269 -11.91 -3.08 -13.61
N LYS A 270 -13.19 -2.78 -13.38
CA LYS A 270 -14.03 -2.01 -14.31
C LYS A 270 -13.48 -0.59 -14.50
N ALA A 271 -13.29 0.13 -13.41
CA ALA A 271 -12.77 1.51 -13.44
C ALA A 271 -11.36 1.59 -14.05
N TYR A 272 -10.49 0.61 -13.75
CA TYR A 272 -9.17 0.52 -14.39
C TYR A 272 -9.29 0.38 -15.92
N LYS A 273 -10.13 -0.51 -16.42
CA LYS A 273 -10.33 -0.71 -17.86
C LYS A 273 -10.88 0.53 -18.56
N GLU A 274 -11.77 1.26 -17.90
CA GLU A 274 -12.32 2.52 -18.40
C GLU A 274 -11.23 3.59 -18.52
N SER A 275 -10.41 3.78 -17.47
CA SER A 275 -9.30 4.74 -17.48
C SER A 275 -8.23 4.43 -18.53
N GLU A 276 -7.96 3.15 -18.82
CA GLU A 276 -7.01 2.78 -19.89
C GLU A 276 -7.57 3.01 -21.30
N LYS A 277 -8.89 2.97 -21.49
CA LYS A 277 -9.52 3.33 -22.76
C LYS A 277 -9.45 4.84 -23.02
N GLU A 278 -9.65 5.66 -21.98
CA GLU A 278 -9.56 7.12 -22.09
C GLU A 278 -8.15 7.60 -22.43
N LYS A 279 -7.11 6.95 -21.90
CA LYS A 279 -5.70 7.28 -22.22
C LYS A 279 -5.29 6.93 -23.66
N LYS A 280 -6.09 6.12 -24.38
CA LYS A 280 -5.83 5.72 -25.78
C LYS A 280 -6.58 6.58 -26.79
N LYS A 281 -7.47 7.43 -26.33
CA LYS A 281 -8.15 8.46 -27.14
C LYS A 281 -7.36 9.77 -27.10
#